data_377bf6a2ef69baacf1f9c639115757e3
#
_entry.id   377bf6a2ef69baacf1f9c639115757e3
#
_cell.length_a   1.000
_cell.length_b   1.000
_cell.length_c   1.000
_cell.angle_alpha   90.00
_cell.angle_beta   90.00
_cell.angle_gamma   90.00
#
_symmetry.space_group_name_H-M   'P 1'
#
loop_
_entity.id
_entity.type
_entity.pdbx_description
1 polymer ?
#
loop_
_entity_poly.entity_id
_entity_poly.type
_entity_poly.pdbx_seq_one_letter_code
_entity_poly.pdbx_strand_id
1 'polypeptide(L)'
;MVVPETSFFRNRIPFVTLKDYLQRFVLNKRPGKQIRILCLPCSTGEEPYSIAMTLFDMKLPASQFFIHAGDISEQALQFARLGKYSPYSFRGHDLDFRKTYFSKRDDTYILNKEVRDAVQFEYI
;
A
#
# COMPACT_ATOMS: atom_id res chain seq x y z
N MET A 1 6.89 -14.66 20.70
CA MET A 1 6.08 -14.13 19.62
C MET A 1 6.76 -12.93 19.00
N VAL A 2 6.95 -12.94 17.70
CA VAL A 2 7.53 -11.81 17.01
C VAL A 2 6.39 -10.91 16.53
N VAL A 3 6.39 -9.65 16.98
CA VAL A 3 5.46 -8.66 16.49
C VAL A 3 6.02 -8.10 15.18
N PRO A 4 5.28 -8.21 14.06
CA PRO A 4 5.78 -7.66 12.80
C PRO A 4 6.03 -6.17 12.92
N GLU A 5 7.23 -5.73 12.57
CA GLU A 5 7.53 -4.30 12.47
C GLU A 5 7.09 -3.78 11.12
N THR A 6 5.80 -3.48 10.99
CA THR A 6 5.27 -2.91 9.76
C THR A 6 4.55 -1.60 10.07
N SER A 7 4.69 -0.66 9.15
CA SER A 7 4.03 0.63 9.24
C SER A 7 3.87 1.19 7.84
N PHE A 8 2.93 2.12 7.67
CA PHE A 8 2.76 2.78 6.38
C PHE A 8 4.01 3.56 6.02
N PHE A 9 4.44 3.43 4.77
CA PHE A 9 5.64 4.06 4.20
C PHE A 9 6.89 3.82 5.04
N ARG A 10 7.00 2.63 5.60
CA ARG A 10 8.19 2.26 6.36
C ARG A 10 9.44 2.42 5.49
N ASN A 11 10.44 3.16 6.03
CA ASN A 11 11.68 3.44 5.31
C ASN A 11 11.39 4.00 3.90
N ARG A 12 11.02 5.26 3.83
CA ARG A 12 10.54 5.96 2.62
C ARG A 12 11.32 5.69 1.33
N ILE A 13 12.58 5.31 1.43
CA ILE A 13 13.46 5.13 0.28
C ILE A 13 12.89 4.15 -0.76
N PRO A 14 12.35 2.98 -0.40
CA PRO A 14 11.77 2.08 -1.40
C PRO A 14 10.65 2.71 -2.22
N PHE A 15 9.84 3.57 -1.62
CA PHE A 15 8.70 4.18 -2.32
C PHE A 15 9.15 5.30 -3.24
N VAL A 16 10.14 6.09 -2.83
CA VAL A 16 10.77 7.10 -3.69
C VAL A 16 11.46 6.42 -4.87
N THR A 17 12.16 5.33 -4.61
CA THR A 17 12.85 4.55 -5.65
C THR A 17 11.87 3.95 -6.65
N LEU A 18 10.76 3.39 -6.16
CA LEU A 18 9.70 2.84 -7.02
C LEU A 18 9.15 3.92 -7.94
N LYS A 19 8.83 5.08 -7.40
CA LYS A 19 8.31 6.20 -8.17
C LYS A 19 9.29 6.61 -9.27
N ASP A 20 10.56 6.79 -8.91
CA ASP A 20 11.60 7.18 -9.87
C ASP A 20 11.77 6.14 -10.97
N TYR A 21 11.81 4.86 -10.61
CA TYR A 21 11.93 3.77 -11.56
C TYR A 21 10.76 3.75 -12.55
N LEU A 22 9.54 3.88 -12.05
CA LEU A 22 8.36 3.86 -12.91
C LEU A 22 8.34 5.05 -13.87
N GLN A 23 8.73 6.25 -13.41
CA GLN A 23 8.78 7.42 -14.26
C GLN A 23 9.83 7.29 -15.35
N ARG A 24 11.01 6.77 -15.03
CA ARG A 24 12.14 6.69 -15.96
C ARG A 24 12.02 5.54 -16.96
N PHE A 25 11.60 4.36 -16.49
CA PHE A 25 11.77 3.14 -17.27
C PHE A 25 10.48 2.51 -17.73
N VAL A 26 9.33 2.92 -17.20
CA VAL A 26 8.05 2.30 -17.54
C VAL A 26 7.12 3.30 -18.21
N LEU A 27 6.76 4.37 -17.52
CA LEU A 27 5.72 5.30 -17.98
C LEU A 27 6.12 6.07 -19.24
N ASN A 28 7.39 6.47 -19.33
CA ASN A 28 7.87 7.21 -20.50
C ASN A 28 8.06 6.31 -21.74
N LYS A 29 8.38 5.03 -21.54
CA LYS A 29 8.66 4.11 -22.63
C LYS A 29 7.44 3.33 -23.11
N ARG A 30 6.46 3.13 -22.22
CA ARG A 30 5.26 2.35 -22.50
C ARG A 30 4.03 3.04 -21.95
N PRO A 31 3.65 4.19 -22.49
CA PRO A 31 2.46 4.90 -22.01
C PRO A 31 1.22 4.01 -22.09
N GLY A 32 0.39 4.02 -21.05
CA GLY A 32 -0.85 3.28 -21.01
C GLY A 32 -0.73 1.80 -20.72
N LYS A 33 0.50 1.26 -20.53
CA LYS A 33 0.66 -0.15 -20.17
C LYS A 33 0.33 -0.36 -18.71
N GLN A 34 -0.38 -1.46 -18.40
CA GLN A 34 -0.70 -1.82 -17.02
C GLN A 34 0.57 -2.22 -16.25
N ILE A 35 0.71 -1.66 -15.06
CA ILE A 35 1.81 -1.94 -14.14
C ILE A 35 1.35 -3.06 -13.21
N ARG A 36 2.17 -4.11 -13.06
CA ARG A 36 1.89 -5.22 -12.15
C ARG A 36 2.96 -5.28 -11.07
N ILE A 37 2.53 -5.33 -9.83
CA ILE A 37 3.43 -5.33 -8.67
C ILE A 37 3.07 -6.52 -7.77
N LEU A 38 4.11 -7.23 -7.32
CA LEU A 38 3.97 -8.34 -6.39
C LEU A 38 4.61 -7.95 -5.05
N CYS A 39 3.86 -8.09 -3.97
CA CYS A 39 4.31 -7.77 -2.62
C CYS A 39 4.21 -9.02 -1.74
N LEU A 40 5.35 -9.59 -1.35
CA LEU A 40 5.43 -10.82 -0.55
C LEU A 40 6.57 -10.72 0.46
N PRO A 41 6.35 -11.05 1.74
CA PRO A 41 5.06 -11.19 2.40
C PRO A 41 4.44 -9.81 2.66
N CYS A 42 3.11 -9.74 2.72
CA CYS A 42 2.44 -8.47 2.89
C CYS A 42 2.02 -8.16 4.33
N SER A 43 2.08 -9.15 5.22
CA SER A 43 1.67 -9.02 6.60
C SER A 43 0.26 -8.40 6.71
N THR A 44 0.11 -7.34 7.48
CA THR A 44 -1.20 -6.69 7.71
C THR A 44 -1.55 -5.61 6.69
N GLY A 45 -0.80 -5.53 5.60
CA GLY A 45 -1.17 -4.73 4.42
C GLY A 45 -0.57 -3.35 4.31
N GLU A 46 0.18 -2.89 5.29
CA GLU A 46 0.73 -1.52 5.28
C GLU A 46 1.63 -1.26 4.06
N GLU A 47 2.46 -2.25 3.67
CA GLU A 47 3.36 -2.08 2.53
C GLU A 47 2.61 -2.04 1.19
N PRO A 48 1.75 -3.02 0.85
CA PRO A 48 1.05 -2.95 -0.44
C PRO A 48 0.12 -1.75 -0.55
N TYR A 49 -0.51 -1.33 0.54
CA TYR A 49 -1.31 -0.11 0.52
C TYR A 49 -0.45 1.14 0.35
N SER A 50 0.75 1.16 0.92
CA SER A 50 1.70 2.26 0.69
C SER A 50 2.11 2.34 -0.78
N ILE A 51 2.30 1.19 -1.41
CA ILE A 51 2.56 1.13 -2.86
C ILE A 51 1.38 1.71 -3.63
N ALA A 52 0.16 1.31 -3.30
CA ALA A 52 -1.04 1.82 -3.96
C ALA A 52 -1.15 3.34 -3.82
N MET A 53 -0.95 3.86 -2.61
CA MET A 53 -0.99 5.31 -2.38
C MET A 53 0.09 6.05 -3.18
N THR A 54 1.28 5.46 -3.30
CA THR A 54 2.34 6.03 -4.13
C THR A 54 1.90 6.17 -5.59
N LEU A 55 1.27 5.12 -6.13
CA LEU A 55 0.82 5.14 -7.52
C LEU A 55 -0.33 6.13 -7.72
N PHE A 56 -1.26 6.22 -6.79
CA PHE A 56 -2.32 7.24 -6.86
C PHE A 56 -1.76 8.65 -6.78
N ASP A 57 -0.73 8.88 -5.94
CA ASP A 57 -0.07 10.19 -5.87
C ASP A 57 0.61 10.57 -7.19
N MET A 58 1.03 9.58 -7.97
CA MET A 58 1.56 9.80 -9.34
C MET A 58 0.46 10.07 -10.36
N LYS A 59 -0.80 10.17 -9.91
CA LYS A 59 -1.97 10.41 -10.78
C LYS A 59 -2.27 9.26 -11.73
N LEU A 60 -1.88 8.04 -11.37
CA LEU A 60 -2.23 6.85 -12.13
C LEU A 60 -3.64 6.40 -11.73
N PRO A 61 -4.52 6.13 -12.70
CA PRO A 61 -5.83 5.57 -12.37
C PRO A 61 -5.71 4.12 -11.92
N ALA A 62 -6.68 3.66 -11.13
CA ALA A 62 -6.67 2.28 -10.61
C ALA A 62 -6.62 1.23 -11.73
N SER A 63 -7.14 1.56 -12.92
CA SER A 63 -7.11 0.65 -14.06
C SER A 63 -5.73 0.43 -14.66
N GLN A 64 -4.76 1.29 -14.33
CA GLN A 64 -3.42 1.23 -14.91
C GLN A 64 -2.46 0.38 -14.08
N PHE A 65 -2.82 -0.03 -12.89
CA PHE A 65 -1.93 -0.87 -12.08
C PHE A 65 -2.69 -1.96 -11.35
N PHE A 66 -1.96 -3.00 -10.98
CA PHE A 66 -2.49 -4.17 -10.30
C PHE A 66 -1.48 -4.63 -9.27
N ILE A 67 -1.88 -4.64 -8.00
CA ILE A 67 -1.00 -5.04 -6.90
C ILE A 67 -1.50 -6.35 -6.32
N HIS A 68 -0.67 -7.39 -6.45
CA HIS A 68 -0.88 -8.66 -5.78
C HIS A 68 -0.08 -8.69 -4.48
N ALA A 69 -0.73 -9.00 -3.39
CA ALA A 69 -0.09 -9.12 -2.09
C ALA A 69 -0.41 -10.48 -1.49
N GLY A 70 0.59 -11.13 -0.93
CA GLY A 70 0.41 -12.47 -0.38
C GLY A 70 1.08 -12.64 0.96
N ASP A 71 0.56 -13.58 1.74
CA ASP A 71 1.13 -13.95 3.02
C ASP A 71 0.74 -15.38 3.37
N ILE A 72 1.55 -16.02 4.20
CA ILE A 72 1.24 -17.37 4.73
C ILE A 72 0.32 -17.29 5.96
N SER A 73 0.09 -16.10 6.50
CA SER A 73 -0.78 -15.89 7.64
C SER A 73 -2.17 -15.46 7.18
N GLU A 74 -3.14 -16.37 7.26
CA GLU A 74 -4.53 -16.05 6.94
C GLU A 74 -5.09 -14.96 7.85
N GLN A 75 -4.68 -14.96 9.12
CA GLN A 75 -5.10 -13.94 10.07
C GLN A 75 -4.62 -12.55 9.65
N ALA A 76 -3.36 -12.44 9.21
CA ALA A 76 -2.82 -11.17 8.72
C ALA A 76 -3.58 -10.69 7.47
N LEU A 77 -3.91 -11.61 6.56
CA LEU A 77 -4.66 -11.28 5.35
C LEU A 77 -6.07 -10.78 5.66
N GLN A 78 -6.75 -11.40 6.62
CA GLN A 78 -8.07 -10.94 7.04
C GLN A 78 -8.00 -9.52 7.60
N PHE A 79 -6.98 -9.23 8.40
CA PHE A 79 -6.74 -7.90 8.94
C PHE A 79 -6.46 -6.90 7.81
N ALA A 80 -5.62 -7.27 6.87
CA ALA A 80 -5.27 -6.41 5.74
C ALA A 80 -6.50 -6.05 4.90
N ARG A 81 -7.39 -7.01 4.65
CA ARG A 81 -8.59 -6.79 3.85
C ARG A 81 -9.57 -5.81 4.50
N LEU A 82 -9.58 -5.72 5.84
CA LEU A 82 -10.44 -4.79 6.54
C LEU A 82 -10.04 -3.33 6.32
N GLY A 83 -8.74 -3.07 6.17
CA GLY A 83 -8.25 -1.70 5.96
C GLY A 83 -8.45 -0.78 7.14
N LYS A 84 -8.45 -1.31 8.36
CA LYS A 84 -8.62 -0.54 9.59
C LYS A 84 -7.36 -0.64 10.43
N TYR A 85 -6.79 0.51 10.79
CA TYR A 85 -5.49 0.55 11.46
C TYR A 85 -5.50 1.44 12.69
N SER A 86 -4.71 1.05 13.69
CA SER A 86 -4.47 1.85 14.89
C SER A 86 -3.35 2.86 14.64
N PRO A 87 -3.14 3.82 15.56
CA PRO A 87 -2.01 4.74 15.44
C PRO A 87 -0.64 4.05 15.32
N TYR A 88 -0.52 2.82 15.80
CA TYR A 88 0.74 2.06 15.73
C TYR A 88 1.25 1.86 14.31
N SER A 89 0.35 1.77 13.32
CA SER A 89 0.74 1.62 11.92
C SER A 89 1.28 2.91 11.28
N PHE A 90 1.29 4.02 12.04
CA PHE A 90 1.67 5.34 11.53
C PHE A 90 2.86 5.91 12.31
N ARG A 91 3.92 5.10 12.47
CA ARG A 91 5.08 5.47 13.27
C ARG A 91 6.09 6.37 12.54
N GLY A 92 5.89 6.64 11.26
CA GLY A 92 6.77 7.49 10.49
C GLY A 92 6.65 8.97 10.83
N HIS A 93 7.51 9.80 10.22
CA HIS A 93 7.55 11.23 10.48
C HIS A 93 6.58 12.02 9.63
N ASP A 94 6.43 11.65 8.37
CA ASP A 94 5.54 12.35 7.44
C ASP A 94 4.25 11.56 7.31
N LEU A 95 3.19 12.09 7.93
CA LEU A 95 1.90 11.41 8.00
C LEU A 95 0.81 12.16 7.21
N ASP A 96 1.18 13.04 6.30
CA ASP A 96 0.20 13.81 5.52
C ASP A 96 -0.73 12.92 4.69
N PHE A 97 -0.24 11.76 4.23
CA PHE A 97 -1.04 10.80 3.48
C PHE A 97 -2.28 10.33 4.25
N ARG A 98 -2.26 10.36 5.59
CA ARG A 98 -3.43 9.96 6.40
C ARG A 98 -4.64 10.82 6.10
N LYS A 99 -4.45 12.10 5.89
CA LYS A 99 -5.56 13.02 5.60
C LYS A 99 -6.18 12.75 4.24
N THR A 100 -5.36 12.32 3.29
CA THR A 100 -5.80 12.08 1.92
C THR A 100 -6.50 10.73 1.77
N TYR A 101 -5.98 9.69 2.41
CA TYR A 101 -6.39 8.31 2.14
C TYR A 101 -7.13 7.62 3.26
N PHE A 102 -7.25 8.23 4.42
CA PHE A 102 -7.90 7.63 5.58
C PHE A 102 -8.96 8.54 6.17
N SER A 103 -9.99 7.92 6.74
CA SER A 103 -10.95 8.56 7.64
C SER A 103 -10.64 8.13 9.07
N LYS A 104 -10.74 9.05 10.03
CA LYS A 104 -10.52 8.71 11.43
C LYS A 104 -11.84 8.56 12.15
N ARG A 105 -12.00 7.48 12.91
CA ARG A 105 -13.14 7.25 13.79
C ARG A 105 -12.60 6.76 15.13
N ASP A 106 -12.72 7.59 16.17
CA ASP A 106 -12.06 7.36 17.45
C ASP A 106 -10.54 7.18 17.23
N ASP A 107 -9.95 6.08 17.67
CA ASP A 107 -8.53 5.80 17.46
C ASP A 107 -8.27 4.91 16.25
N THR A 108 -9.26 4.70 15.39
CA THR A 108 -9.15 3.84 14.23
C THR A 108 -9.07 4.68 12.95
N TYR A 109 -8.09 4.38 12.11
CA TYR A 109 -7.93 4.96 10.79
C TYR A 109 -8.45 3.98 9.76
N ILE A 110 -9.45 4.42 8.97
CA ILE A 110 -10.14 3.59 7.99
C ILE A 110 -9.65 3.99 6.60
N LEU A 111 -9.05 3.04 5.91
CA LEU A 111 -8.52 3.25 4.57
C LEU A 111 -9.66 3.45 3.57
N ASN A 112 -9.50 4.41 2.66
CA ASN A 112 -10.47 4.66 1.60
C ASN A 112 -10.68 3.42 0.74
N LYS A 113 -11.92 3.20 0.32
CA LYS A 113 -12.28 2.04 -0.48
C LYS A 113 -11.47 1.95 -1.78
N GLU A 114 -11.21 3.07 -2.42
CA GLU A 114 -10.45 3.10 -3.66
C GLU A 114 -9.05 2.49 -3.51
N VAL A 115 -8.35 2.84 -2.42
CA VAL A 115 -7.03 2.28 -2.13
C VAL A 115 -7.15 0.81 -1.77
N ARG A 116 -8.13 0.47 -0.94
CA ARG A 116 -8.35 -0.91 -0.51
C ARG A 116 -8.62 -1.82 -1.70
N ASP A 117 -9.41 -1.37 -2.66
CA ASP A 117 -9.76 -2.16 -3.84
C ASP A 117 -8.60 -2.31 -4.83
N ALA A 118 -7.56 -1.49 -4.71
CA ALA A 118 -6.41 -1.54 -5.60
C ALA A 118 -5.44 -2.69 -5.29
N VAL A 119 -5.61 -3.38 -4.17
CA VAL A 119 -4.73 -4.47 -3.76
C VAL A 119 -5.53 -5.76 -3.66
N GLN A 120 -4.99 -6.82 -4.29
CA GLN A 120 -5.55 -8.17 -4.22
C GLN A 120 -4.73 -9.01 -3.26
N PHE A 121 -5.37 -9.56 -2.23
CA PHE A 121 -4.68 -10.36 -1.22
C PHE A 121 -4.92 -11.84 -1.48
N GLU A 122 -3.85 -12.64 -1.35
CA GLU A 122 -3.89 -14.08 -1.54
C GLU A 122 -3.10 -14.80 -0.45
N TYR A 123 -3.65 -15.92 0.01
CA TYR A 123 -2.94 -16.87 0.85
C TYR A 123 -1.93 -17.65 0.01
N ILE A 124 -0.72 -17.81 0.54
CA ILE A 124 0.35 -18.52 -0.17
C ILE A 124 0.94 -19.65 0.67
#